data_0d491ffb42dc7b95e067c52732c5be25
#
_entry.id   0d491ffb42dc7b95e067c52732c5be25
#
_cell.length_a   1.000
_cell.length_b   1.000
_cell.length_c   1.000
_cell.angle_alpha   90.00
_cell.angle_beta   90.00
_cell.angle_gamma   90.00
#
_symmetry.space_group_name_H-M   'P 1'
#
loop_
_entity.id
_entity.type
_entity.pdbx_description
1 polymer ?
#
loop_
_entity_poly.entity_id
_entity_poly.type
_entity_poly.pdbx_seq_one_letter_code
_entity_poly.pdbx_strand_id
1 'polypeptide(L)'
;MPKIILTRGIQGSGKSTWAKKWVEEDPEHRVRWNNDDFRRMLGPYWVPEREELIHRIMNEAIDNAMLFGYDIVIDNMNLNPKHWNYIQSRIHDFNHDCYIAFSEKQYTLEFKDFFDVSLEECIERDSKRENPIGEKVITETYNKYKDTIEKLKKS
;
A
#
# COMPACT_ATOMS: atom_id res chain seq x y z
N MET A 1 5.33 -12.49 -14.98
CA MET A 1 3.93 -12.05 -14.81
C MET A 1 3.91 -10.76 -14.01
N PRO A 2 3.11 -9.78 -14.42
CA PRO A 2 2.98 -8.55 -13.65
C PRO A 2 2.26 -8.81 -12.33
N LYS A 3 2.52 -7.97 -11.34
CA LYS A 3 1.99 -8.17 -10.00
C LYS A 3 1.61 -6.87 -9.30
N ILE A 4 0.72 -7.01 -8.34
CA ILE A 4 0.46 -5.99 -7.33
C ILE A 4 0.99 -6.51 -6.00
N ILE A 5 1.82 -5.71 -5.34
CA ILE A 5 2.34 -5.99 -4.01
C ILE A 5 1.64 -5.07 -3.02
N LEU A 6 1.02 -5.64 -2.00
CA LEU A 6 0.53 -4.89 -0.84
C LEU A 6 1.56 -4.97 0.28
N THR A 7 2.12 -3.83 0.68
CA THR A 7 2.90 -3.78 1.91
C THR A 7 1.96 -3.86 3.10
N ARG A 8 2.32 -4.60 4.16
CA ARG A 8 1.52 -4.69 5.38
C ARG A 8 2.37 -4.37 6.60
N GLY A 9 1.89 -3.45 7.42
CA GLY A 9 2.58 -3.04 8.65
C GLY A 9 2.11 -1.68 9.14
N ILE A 10 2.42 -1.36 10.39
CA ILE A 10 2.09 -0.08 11.00
C ILE A 10 3.04 1.04 10.53
N GLN A 11 2.74 2.27 10.89
CA GLN A 11 3.59 3.42 10.60
C GLN A 11 4.99 3.20 11.20
N GLY A 12 6.03 3.61 10.48
CA GLY A 12 7.41 3.49 10.94
C GLY A 12 8.03 2.10 10.80
N SER A 13 7.34 1.14 10.18
CA SER A 13 7.85 -0.23 10.01
C SER A 13 8.80 -0.44 8.81
N GLY A 14 9.01 0.60 8.00
CA GLY A 14 9.96 0.54 6.87
C GLY A 14 9.33 0.28 5.50
N LYS A 15 8.01 0.26 5.40
CA LYS A 15 7.28 0.01 4.14
C LYS A 15 7.70 0.94 3.02
N SER A 16 7.64 2.25 3.26
CA SER A 16 7.91 3.25 2.23
C SER A 16 9.37 3.25 1.78
N THR A 17 10.29 3.04 2.71
CA THR A 17 11.72 2.91 2.39
C THR A 17 11.96 1.74 1.45
N TRP A 18 11.38 0.60 1.76
CA TRP A 18 11.47 -0.59 0.91
C TRP A 18 10.80 -0.37 -0.45
N ALA A 19 9.59 0.19 -0.46
CA ALA A 19 8.82 0.37 -1.69
C ALA A 19 9.50 1.33 -2.67
N LYS A 20 10.07 2.43 -2.16
CA LYS A 20 10.83 3.39 -2.98
C LYS A 20 12.07 2.74 -3.60
N LYS A 21 12.83 1.99 -2.79
CA LYS A 21 14.00 1.26 -3.29
C LYS A 21 13.61 0.23 -4.35
N TRP A 22 12.56 -0.50 -4.12
CA TRP A 22 12.06 -1.50 -5.06
C TRP A 22 11.71 -0.87 -6.42
N VAL A 23 11.13 0.32 -6.45
CA VAL A 23 10.88 1.05 -7.71
C VAL A 23 12.18 1.54 -8.33
N GLU A 24 13.11 2.09 -7.52
CA GLU A 24 14.40 2.58 -8.01
C GLU A 24 15.24 1.52 -8.71
N GLU A 25 15.08 0.26 -8.36
CA GLU A 25 15.79 -0.87 -8.99
C GLU A 25 15.31 -1.14 -10.42
N ASP A 26 14.07 -0.77 -10.77
CA ASP A 26 13.51 -0.97 -12.12
C ASP A 26 12.40 0.05 -12.41
N PRO A 27 12.76 1.34 -12.53
CA PRO A 27 11.76 2.41 -12.65
C PRO A 27 10.98 2.40 -13.97
N GLU A 28 11.47 1.71 -14.97
CA GLU A 28 10.76 1.59 -16.26
C GLU A 28 9.55 0.64 -16.19
N HIS A 29 9.55 -0.30 -15.21
CA HIS A 29 8.54 -1.33 -15.12
C HIS A 29 7.79 -1.36 -13.78
N ARG A 30 8.15 -0.50 -12.82
CA ARG A 30 7.59 -0.50 -11.46
C ARG A 30 7.07 0.86 -11.05
N VAL A 31 5.94 0.87 -10.37
CA VAL A 31 5.35 2.09 -9.80
C VAL A 31 4.93 1.87 -8.36
N ARG A 32 4.91 2.97 -7.61
CA ARG A 32 4.49 2.99 -6.21
C ARG A 32 3.32 3.95 -6.04
N TRP A 33 2.25 3.47 -5.41
CA TRP A 33 1.11 4.29 -5.01
C TRP A 33 0.98 4.34 -3.50
N ASN A 34 0.73 5.52 -2.94
CA ASN A 34 0.63 5.75 -1.50
C ASN A 34 -0.43 6.83 -1.23
N ASN A 35 -1.38 6.54 -0.34
CA ASN A 35 -2.45 7.47 -0.01
C ASN A 35 -1.95 8.77 0.61
N ASP A 36 -0.93 8.72 1.46
CA ASP A 36 -0.38 9.92 2.10
C ASP A 36 0.25 10.87 1.09
N ASP A 37 0.89 10.34 0.05
CA ASP A 37 1.45 11.15 -1.02
C ASP A 37 0.35 11.83 -1.83
N PHE A 38 -0.76 11.15 -2.08
CA PHE A 38 -1.92 11.77 -2.72
C PHE A 38 -2.52 12.87 -1.83
N ARG A 39 -2.64 12.65 -0.53
CA ARG A 39 -3.11 13.68 0.41
C ARG A 39 -2.24 14.92 0.37
N ARG A 40 -0.92 14.76 0.41
CA ARG A 40 0.03 15.87 0.36
C ARG A 40 -0.01 16.63 -0.96
N MET A 41 -0.22 15.94 -2.06
CA MET A 41 -0.38 16.54 -3.38
C MET A 41 -1.58 17.49 -3.46
N LEU A 42 -2.65 17.20 -2.73
CA LEU A 42 -3.88 17.99 -2.76
C LEU A 42 -3.89 19.19 -1.80
N GLY A 43 -2.81 19.42 -1.05
CA GLY A 43 -2.69 20.53 -0.10
C GLY A 43 -2.55 20.06 1.35
N PRO A 44 -3.32 20.61 2.31
CA PRO A 44 -3.26 20.17 3.69
C PRO A 44 -3.43 18.65 3.81
N TYR A 45 -2.59 18.03 4.62
CA TYR A 45 -2.50 16.57 4.72
C TYR A 45 -3.83 15.90 5.09
N TRP A 46 -4.52 16.43 6.09
CA TRP A 46 -5.75 15.81 6.57
C TRP A 46 -6.97 16.71 6.37
N VAL A 47 -7.79 16.33 5.41
CA VAL A 47 -9.09 16.96 5.14
C VAL A 47 -10.07 15.80 4.95
N PRO A 48 -10.88 15.45 5.97
CA PRO A 48 -11.76 14.27 5.92
C PRO A 48 -12.67 14.21 4.69
N GLU A 49 -13.14 15.34 4.22
CA GLU A 49 -14.02 15.45 3.06
C GLU A 49 -13.34 15.03 1.74
N ARG A 50 -11.99 14.94 1.73
CA ARG A 50 -11.23 14.51 0.57
C ARG A 50 -10.96 13.01 0.53
N GLU A 51 -11.28 12.25 1.58
CA GLU A 51 -10.90 10.84 1.66
C GLU A 51 -11.57 9.99 0.57
N GLU A 52 -12.80 10.31 0.17
CA GLU A 52 -13.43 9.64 -0.97
C GLU A 52 -12.69 9.94 -2.28
N LEU A 53 -12.27 11.19 -2.49
CA LEU A 53 -11.47 11.57 -3.66
C LEU A 53 -10.13 10.82 -3.68
N ILE A 54 -9.43 10.74 -2.55
CA ILE A 54 -8.18 9.98 -2.42
C ILE A 54 -8.40 8.52 -2.83
N HIS A 55 -9.48 7.91 -2.33
CA HIS A 55 -9.82 6.53 -2.67
C HIS A 55 -10.05 6.34 -4.17
N ARG A 56 -10.75 7.26 -4.82
CA ARG A 56 -10.99 7.22 -6.27
C ARG A 56 -9.70 7.43 -7.06
N ILE A 57 -8.84 8.37 -6.64
CA ILE A 57 -7.53 8.59 -7.26
C ILE A 57 -6.70 7.30 -7.20
N MET A 58 -6.65 6.66 -6.03
CA MET A 58 -5.92 5.40 -5.85
C MET A 58 -6.44 4.32 -6.81
N ASN A 59 -7.76 4.17 -6.92
CA ASN A 59 -8.36 3.16 -7.79
C ASN A 59 -8.03 3.42 -9.26
N GLU A 60 -8.13 4.66 -9.71
CA GLU A 60 -7.77 5.03 -11.08
C GLU A 60 -6.26 4.84 -11.34
N ALA A 61 -5.42 5.16 -10.38
CA ALA A 61 -3.98 4.96 -10.49
C ALA A 61 -3.64 3.47 -10.64
N ILE A 62 -4.29 2.60 -9.87
CA ILE A 62 -4.10 1.15 -9.95
C ILE A 62 -4.56 0.64 -11.32
N ASP A 63 -5.75 1.01 -11.76
CA ASP A 63 -6.30 0.55 -13.02
C ASP A 63 -5.44 0.98 -14.21
N ASN A 64 -5.02 2.24 -14.22
CA ASN A 64 -4.18 2.74 -15.30
C ASN A 64 -2.80 2.07 -15.31
N ALA A 65 -2.19 1.86 -14.15
CA ALA A 65 -0.91 1.16 -14.07
C ALA A 65 -1.02 -0.29 -14.58
N MET A 66 -2.13 -0.97 -14.28
CA MET A 66 -2.39 -2.31 -14.84
C MET A 66 -2.54 -2.28 -16.35
N LEU A 67 -3.28 -1.29 -16.89
CA LEU A 67 -3.43 -1.16 -18.35
C LEU A 67 -2.10 -0.99 -19.06
N PHE A 68 -1.15 -0.28 -18.46
CA PHE A 68 0.19 -0.10 -19.00
C PHE A 68 1.15 -1.24 -18.67
N GLY A 69 0.72 -2.23 -17.90
CA GLY A 69 1.50 -3.43 -17.60
C GLY A 69 2.59 -3.28 -16.55
N TYR A 70 2.50 -2.26 -15.70
CA TYR A 70 3.47 -2.05 -14.61
C TYR A 70 3.30 -3.07 -13.49
N ASP A 71 4.41 -3.44 -12.88
CA ASP A 71 4.41 -4.01 -11.54
C ASP A 71 4.11 -2.88 -10.54
N ILE A 72 3.23 -3.14 -9.59
CA ILE A 72 2.68 -2.10 -8.72
C ILE A 72 2.93 -2.45 -7.26
N VAL A 73 3.42 -1.50 -6.48
CA VAL A 73 3.38 -1.59 -5.02
C VAL A 73 2.39 -0.58 -4.47
N ILE A 74 1.44 -1.06 -3.68
CA ILE A 74 0.51 -0.23 -2.93
C ILE A 74 1.05 -0.12 -1.51
N ASP A 75 1.73 0.99 -1.25
CA ASP A 75 2.46 1.27 -0.02
C ASP A 75 1.56 1.99 0.99
N ASN A 76 0.66 1.23 1.58
CA ASN A 76 -0.21 1.64 2.67
C ASN A 76 -0.07 0.63 3.82
N MET A 77 -0.77 0.84 4.92
CA MET A 77 -0.73 -0.15 6.02
C MET A 77 -1.30 -1.50 5.63
N ASN A 78 -2.37 -1.50 4.85
CA ASN A 78 -3.03 -2.68 4.30
C ASN A 78 -3.31 -3.79 5.33
N LEU A 79 -3.66 -3.41 6.56
CA LEU A 79 -3.92 -4.36 7.65
C LEU A 79 -5.40 -4.77 7.73
N ASN A 80 -6.28 -4.08 7.03
CA ASN A 80 -7.69 -4.44 6.97
C ASN A 80 -7.92 -5.42 5.80
N PRO A 81 -8.40 -6.65 6.07
CA PRO A 81 -8.67 -7.65 5.04
C PRO A 81 -9.60 -7.19 3.91
N LYS A 82 -10.47 -6.22 4.18
CA LYS A 82 -11.35 -5.65 3.15
C LYS A 82 -10.56 -5.03 2.00
N HIS A 83 -9.39 -4.44 2.30
CA HIS A 83 -8.53 -3.87 1.27
C HIS A 83 -7.94 -4.95 0.37
N TRP A 84 -7.54 -6.09 0.95
CA TRP A 84 -6.98 -7.20 0.17
C TRP A 84 -8.04 -7.79 -0.77
N ASN A 85 -9.24 -8.01 -0.24
CA ASN A 85 -10.36 -8.55 -1.01
C ASN A 85 -10.76 -7.61 -2.14
N TYR A 86 -10.73 -6.31 -1.88
CA TYR A 86 -11.01 -5.30 -2.89
C TYR A 86 -9.99 -5.33 -4.03
N ILE A 87 -8.70 -5.34 -3.70
CA ILE A 87 -7.63 -5.42 -4.72
C ILE A 87 -7.70 -6.75 -5.48
N GLN A 88 -7.94 -7.86 -4.77
CA GLN A 88 -8.11 -9.17 -5.41
C GLN A 88 -9.28 -9.16 -6.41
N SER A 89 -10.38 -8.52 -6.05
CA SER A 89 -11.53 -8.34 -6.94
C SER A 89 -11.18 -7.53 -8.19
N ARG A 90 -10.43 -6.44 -8.03
CA ARG A 90 -9.99 -5.62 -9.17
C ARG A 90 -9.04 -6.38 -10.09
N ILE A 91 -8.14 -7.17 -9.54
CA ILE A 91 -7.25 -8.05 -10.31
C ILE A 91 -8.07 -9.08 -11.08
N HIS A 92 -9.05 -9.69 -10.42
CA HIS A 92 -9.93 -10.66 -11.06
C HIS A 92 -10.66 -10.04 -12.24
N ASP A 93 -11.27 -8.88 -12.06
CA ASP A 93 -11.98 -8.17 -13.12
C ASP A 93 -11.04 -7.79 -14.26
N PHE A 94 -9.88 -7.27 -13.96
CA PHE A 94 -8.86 -6.94 -14.97
C PHE A 94 -8.44 -8.17 -15.76
N ASN A 95 -8.11 -9.26 -15.10
CA ASN A 95 -7.66 -10.49 -15.75
C ASN A 95 -8.77 -11.11 -16.64
N HIS A 96 -10.03 -10.97 -16.21
CA HIS A 96 -11.18 -11.45 -16.97
C HIS A 96 -11.42 -10.57 -18.20
N ASP A 97 -11.36 -9.25 -18.04
CA ASP A 97 -11.66 -8.29 -19.10
C ASP A 97 -10.47 -8.07 -20.05
N CYS A 98 -9.26 -8.31 -19.61
CA CYS A 98 -8.04 -8.14 -20.40
C CYS A 98 -7.87 -9.10 -21.55
N TYR A 99 -8.59 -10.15 -21.55
CA TYR A 99 -8.74 -11.00 -22.72
C TYR A 99 -9.22 -10.16 -23.93
N ILE A 100 -9.93 -9.08 -23.65
CA ILE A 100 -10.45 -8.14 -24.64
C ILE A 100 -9.37 -7.14 -25.10
N ALA A 101 -8.37 -6.86 -24.29
CA ALA A 101 -7.42 -5.76 -24.48
C ALA A 101 -6.07 -6.16 -25.08
N PHE A 102 -5.94 -7.33 -25.66
CA PHE A 102 -4.68 -7.82 -26.24
C PHE A 102 -3.53 -8.01 -25.25
N SER A 103 -3.80 -8.00 -23.97
CA SER A 103 -2.77 -8.21 -22.95
C SER A 103 -2.73 -9.70 -22.56
N GLU A 104 -1.61 -10.35 -22.90
CA GLU A 104 -1.32 -11.70 -22.40
C GLU A 104 -0.92 -11.70 -20.93
N LYS A 105 -0.91 -10.52 -20.30
CA LYS A 105 -0.39 -10.33 -18.95
C LYS A 105 -1.53 -10.35 -17.93
N GLN A 106 -1.55 -11.39 -17.11
CA GLN A 106 -2.44 -11.48 -15.97
C GLN A 106 -1.73 -11.04 -14.70
N TYR A 107 -2.42 -10.24 -13.89
CA TYR A 107 -1.89 -9.79 -12.60
C TYR A 107 -2.06 -10.85 -11.52
N THR A 108 -1.09 -10.88 -10.61
CA THR A 108 -1.17 -11.64 -9.37
C THR A 108 -1.01 -10.71 -8.17
N LEU A 109 -1.53 -11.12 -7.02
CA LEU A 109 -1.41 -10.39 -5.76
C LEU A 109 -0.34 -11.03 -4.89
N GLU A 110 0.58 -10.20 -4.38
CA GLU A 110 1.59 -10.58 -3.41
C GLU A 110 1.53 -9.68 -2.18
N PHE A 111 2.05 -10.16 -1.07
CA PHE A 111 2.17 -9.37 0.17
C PHE A 111 3.63 -9.23 0.57
N LYS A 112 3.97 -8.05 1.06
CA LYS A 112 5.26 -7.78 1.69
C LYS A 112 5.01 -7.29 3.12
N ASP A 113 5.34 -8.12 4.08
CA ASP A 113 5.05 -7.89 5.49
C ASP A 113 6.23 -7.27 6.24
N PHE A 114 5.91 -6.31 7.12
CA PHE A 114 6.86 -5.59 7.96
C PHE A 114 6.44 -5.74 9.43
N PHE A 115 6.31 -6.99 9.88
CA PHE A 115 5.81 -7.32 11.23
C PHE A 115 6.94 -7.56 12.24
N ASP A 116 8.19 -7.63 11.78
CA ASP A 116 9.34 -7.92 12.65
C ASP A 116 9.91 -6.68 13.35
N VAL A 117 9.40 -5.51 13.03
CA VAL A 117 9.80 -4.25 13.65
C VAL A 117 8.95 -4.01 14.89
N SER A 118 9.58 -3.83 16.06
CA SER A 118 8.85 -3.59 17.31
C SER A 118 8.07 -2.27 17.28
N LEU A 119 7.04 -2.18 18.13
CA LEU A 119 6.29 -0.93 18.30
C LEU A 119 7.20 0.22 18.71
N GLU A 120 8.12 -0.03 19.64
CA GLU A 120 9.10 0.97 20.13
C GLU A 120 9.98 1.48 19.00
N GLU A 121 10.47 0.59 18.16
CA GLU A 121 11.29 0.98 17.00
C GLU A 121 10.49 1.76 15.95
N CYS A 122 9.26 1.40 15.73
CA CYS A 122 8.36 2.17 14.85
C CYS A 122 8.14 3.59 15.35
N ILE A 123 7.92 3.75 16.66
CA ILE A 123 7.76 5.06 17.32
C ILE A 123 9.05 5.87 17.19
N GLU A 124 10.20 5.27 17.45
CA GLU A 124 11.51 5.94 17.34
C GLU A 124 11.78 6.41 15.89
N ARG A 125 11.56 5.55 14.92
CA ARG A 125 11.73 5.90 13.50
C ARG A 125 10.80 7.04 13.08
N ASP A 126 9.55 7.02 13.53
CA ASP A 126 8.58 8.07 13.24
C ASP A 126 9.00 9.41 13.85
N SER A 127 9.56 9.40 15.06
CA SER A 127 10.02 10.62 15.75
C SER A 127 11.11 11.39 14.99
N LYS A 128 11.82 10.71 14.11
CA LYS A 128 12.91 11.29 13.30
C LYS A 128 12.41 11.86 11.96
N ARG A 129 11.14 11.70 11.64
CA ARG A 129 10.57 12.25 10.41
C ARG A 129 10.35 13.76 10.53
N GLU A 130 10.38 14.43 9.38
CA GLU A 130 10.05 15.86 9.30
C GLU A 130 8.65 16.16 9.84
N ASN A 131 7.68 15.30 9.50
CA ASN A 131 6.29 15.41 9.96
C ASN A 131 5.88 14.11 10.66
N PRO A 132 6.24 13.91 11.92
CA PRO A 132 5.93 12.67 12.64
C PRO A 132 4.43 12.52 12.87
N ILE A 133 3.96 11.28 12.80
CA ILE A 133 2.56 10.92 13.11
C ILE A 133 2.31 10.98 14.61
N GLY A 134 3.30 10.57 15.41
CA GLY A 134 3.27 10.61 16.86
C GLY A 134 3.00 9.26 17.51
N GLU A 135 3.56 9.08 18.69
CA GLU A 135 3.48 7.85 19.48
C GLU A 135 2.05 7.41 19.76
N LYS A 136 1.17 8.35 20.09
CA LYS A 136 -0.22 8.04 20.42
C LYS A 136 -0.94 7.35 19.28
N VAL A 137 -0.84 7.91 18.08
CA VAL A 137 -1.52 7.36 16.89
C VAL A 137 -0.94 6.02 16.51
N ILE A 138 0.38 5.86 16.54
CA ILE A 138 1.06 4.61 16.21
C ILE A 138 0.67 3.52 17.20
N THR A 139 0.62 3.82 18.49
CA THR A 139 0.21 2.88 19.54
C THR A 139 -1.25 2.48 19.38
N GLU A 140 -2.14 3.41 19.09
CA GLU A 140 -3.56 3.12 18.82
C GLU A 140 -3.71 2.21 17.61
N THR A 141 -2.97 2.47 16.54
CA THR A 141 -2.95 1.64 15.33
C THR A 141 -2.45 0.24 15.64
N TYR A 142 -1.36 0.11 16.37
CA TYR A 142 -0.82 -1.17 16.79
C TYR A 142 -1.84 -1.98 17.59
N ASN A 143 -2.47 -1.36 18.58
CA ASN A 143 -3.47 -2.03 19.40
C ASN A 143 -4.69 -2.48 18.60
N LYS A 144 -5.11 -1.68 17.64
CA LYS A 144 -6.22 -2.01 16.74
C LYS A 144 -5.95 -3.26 15.88
N TYR A 145 -4.72 -3.40 15.39
CA TYR A 145 -4.35 -4.46 14.45
C TYR A 145 -3.48 -5.56 15.03
N LYS A 146 -3.21 -5.53 16.34
CA LYS A 146 -2.35 -6.48 17.02
C LYS A 146 -2.75 -7.93 16.75
N ASP A 147 -4.03 -8.27 16.90
CA ASP A 147 -4.52 -9.64 16.68
C ASP A 147 -4.39 -10.04 15.20
N THR A 148 -4.66 -9.13 14.28
CA THR A 148 -4.49 -9.36 12.85
C THR A 148 -3.03 -9.67 12.52
N ILE A 149 -2.11 -8.87 13.03
CA ILE A 149 -0.66 -9.05 12.82
C ILE A 149 -0.20 -10.39 13.37
N GLU A 150 -0.63 -10.77 14.61
CA GLU A 150 -0.27 -12.05 15.21
C GLU A 150 -0.76 -13.25 14.38
N LYS A 151 -1.97 -13.17 13.86
CA LYS A 151 -2.50 -14.20 12.95
C LYS A 151 -1.69 -14.31 11.67
N LEU A 152 -1.32 -13.19 11.06
CA LEU A 152 -0.54 -13.17 9.83
C LEU A 152 0.88 -13.69 10.01
N LYS A 153 1.49 -13.46 11.17
CA LYS A 153 2.81 -14.01 11.51
C LYS A 153 2.82 -15.53 11.61
N LYS A 154 1.68 -16.14 11.94
CA LYS A 154 1.54 -17.60 12.12
C LYS A 154 1.14 -18.34 10.84
N SER A 155 0.79 -17.62 9.80
CA SER A 155 0.34 -18.20 8.54
C SER A 155 1.47 -18.46 7.53
#